data_fa56a6687c654be296cca6f789da8759
#
_entry.id   fa56a6687c654be296cca6f789da8759
#
_cell.length_a   1.000
_cell.length_b   1.000
_cell.length_c   1.000
_cell.angle_alpha   90.00
_cell.angle_beta   90.00
_cell.angle_gamma   90.00
#
_symmetry.space_group_name_H-M   'P 1'
#
loop_
_entity.id
_entity.type
_entity.pdbx_description
1 polymer ?
#
loop_
_entity_poly.entity_id
_entity_poly.type
_entity_poly.pdbx_seq_one_letter_code
_entity_poly.pdbx_strand_id
1 'polypeptide(L)'
;LLKLIQLEIRKNKLTGMLKGVAIAVLMIFGFMLLLTYVDAEGGNGGGEFNTYTEMLEGLYILVKVTFVVFASVVLSKLVIDEYKNNTITLLFMYPISRKKLLGAKIIIVFLFTLLSVFISDILISALLIGINSFTHVIPGQLELTAIPGEVARIGADAIYAAGIGLIPLYIGMRKKSVPATIVTSVLFVGVSSSDFGGFRMSNLVGVSIFFSLLGVAIAYLSIRNIEQKDIA
;
A
#
# COMPACT_ATOMS: atom_id res chain seq x y z
N LEU A 1 3.69 23.38 -6.47
CA LEU A 1 3.28 22.00 -6.26
C LEU A 1 3.06 21.72 -4.77
N LEU A 2 4.00 22.08 -3.88
CA LEU A 2 3.87 21.87 -2.42
C LEU A 2 2.64 22.58 -1.81
N LYS A 3 2.35 23.81 -2.19
CA LYS A 3 1.15 24.53 -1.75
C LYS A 3 -0.15 23.82 -2.17
N LEU A 4 -0.18 23.23 -3.37
CA LEU A 4 -1.32 22.44 -3.87
C LEU A 4 -1.50 21.17 -3.04
N ILE A 5 -0.42 20.46 -2.73
CA ILE A 5 -0.43 19.26 -1.86
C ILE A 5 -1.01 19.61 -0.48
N GLN A 6 -0.55 20.70 0.14
CA GLN A 6 -1.07 21.13 1.45
C GLN A 6 -2.57 21.47 1.41
N LEU A 7 -3.03 22.15 0.36
CA LEU A 7 -4.45 22.47 0.19
C LEU A 7 -5.31 21.21 0.00
N GLU A 8 -4.85 20.25 -0.81
CA GLU A 8 -5.55 18.98 -1.01
C GLU A 8 -5.62 18.13 0.26
N ILE A 9 -4.55 18.06 1.03
CA ILE A 9 -4.50 17.39 2.34
C ILE A 9 -5.55 17.99 3.29
N ARG A 10 -5.65 19.33 3.32
CA ARG A 10 -6.57 20.05 4.20
C ARG A 10 -8.03 19.92 3.75
N LYS A 11 -8.28 20.02 2.42
CA LYS A 11 -9.60 19.88 1.80
C LYS A 11 -10.23 18.52 2.07
N ASN A 12 -9.47 17.45 1.89
CA ASN A 12 -9.97 16.08 1.97
C ASN A 12 -9.93 15.48 3.39
N LYS A 13 -9.61 16.29 4.41
CA LYS A 13 -9.51 15.83 5.81
C LYS A 13 -8.75 14.51 5.94
N LEU A 14 -7.57 14.42 5.33
CA LEU A 14 -6.73 13.21 5.36
C LEU A 14 -6.40 12.75 6.79
N THR A 15 -6.54 13.63 7.79
CA THR A 15 -6.48 13.27 9.21
C THR A 15 -7.51 12.21 9.61
N GLY A 16 -8.68 12.17 8.95
CA GLY A 16 -9.65 11.09 9.14
C GLY A 16 -9.16 9.75 8.60
N MET A 17 -8.35 9.75 7.55
CA MET A 17 -7.76 8.53 6.97
C MET A 17 -6.64 7.98 7.86
N LEU A 18 -5.92 8.83 8.62
CA LEU A 18 -4.94 8.37 9.60
C LEU A 18 -5.58 7.51 10.70
N LYS A 19 -6.83 7.82 11.10
CA LYS A 19 -7.57 6.95 12.03
C LYS A 19 -7.82 5.57 11.41
N GLY A 20 -8.15 5.52 10.12
CA GLY A 20 -8.29 4.27 9.37
C GLY A 20 -6.99 3.47 9.32
N VAL A 21 -5.85 4.14 9.10
CA VAL A 21 -4.52 3.50 9.16
C VAL A 21 -4.26 2.92 10.55
N ALA A 22 -4.51 3.68 11.61
CA ALA A 22 -4.31 3.19 12.99
C ALA A 22 -5.17 1.97 13.31
N ILE A 23 -6.44 1.97 12.90
CA ILE A 23 -7.33 0.82 13.06
C ILE A 23 -6.81 -0.38 12.26
N ALA A 24 -6.39 -0.18 11.01
CA ALA A 24 -5.83 -1.24 10.18
C ALA A 24 -4.57 -1.87 10.81
N VAL A 25 -3.66 -1.03 11.32
CA VAL A 25 -2.44 -1.48 12.03
C VAL A 25 -2.80 -2.33 13.25
N LEU A 26 -3.76 -1.87 14.07
CA LEU A 26 -4.20 -2.63 15.25
C LEU A 26 -4.85 -3.96 14.85
N MET A 27 -5.65 -3.98 13.79
CA MET A 27 -6.29 -5.22 13.31
C MET A 27 -5.25 -6.21 12.76
N ILE A 28 -4.27 -5.74 11.96
CA ILE A 28 -3.20 -6.58 11.43
C ILE A 28 -2.35 -7.14 12.59
N PHE A 29 -2.00 -6.29 13.56
CA PHE A 29 -1.24 -6.72 14.73
C PHE A 29 -1.98 -7.80 15.54
N GLY A 30 -3.27 -7.57 15.86
CA GLY A 30 -4.09 -8.54 16.56
C GLY A 30 -4.27 -9.85 15.79
N PHE A 31 -4.44 -9.76 14.47
CA PHE A 31 -4.55 -10.93 13.60
C PHE A 31 -3.24 -11.73 13.55
N MET A 32 -2.08 -11.07 13.44
CA MET A 32 -0.77 -11.72 13.47
C MET A 32 -0.50 -12.40 14.81
N LEU A 33 -0.85 -11.76 15.94
CA LEU A 33 -0.76 -12.39 17.25
C LEU A 33 -1.63 -13.65 17.36
N LEU A 34 -2.84 -13.59 16.85
CA LEU A 34 -3.75 -14.73 16.83
C LEU A 34 -3.19 -15.87 15.99
N LEU A 35 -2.68 -15.58 14.79
CA LEU A 35 -2.07 -16.59 13.92
C LEU A 35 -0.85 -17.26 14.59
N THR A 36 0.06 -16.46 15.15
CA THR A 36 1.26 -17.02 15.81
C THR A 36 0.91 -17.86 17.04
N TYR A 37 -0.15 -17.50 17.76
CA TYR A 37 -0.59 -18.27 18.94
C TYR A 37 -1.28 -19.59 18.54
N VAL A 38 -2.18 -19.56 17.55
CA VAL A 38 -2.86 -20.75 17.02
C VAL A 38 -1.87 -21.72 16.41
N ASP A 39 -0.88 -21.21 15.70
CA ASP A 39 0.19 -22.03 15.11
C ASP A 39 1.02 -22.76 16.18
N ALA A 40 1.31 -22.08 17.29
CA ALA A 40 2.03 -22.67 18.43
C ALA A 40 1.22 -23.75 19.17
N GLU A 41 -0.11 -23.59 19.29
CA GLU A 41 -0.99 -24.59 19.93
C GLU A 41 -1.24 -25.82 19.04
N GLY A 42 -1.10 -25.70 17.72
CA GLY A 42 -1.34 -26.78 16.76
C GLY A 42 -0.39 -27.98 16.87
N GLY A 43 0.64 -27.92 17.70
CA GLY A 43 1.35 -29.03 18.35
C GLY A 43 2.09 -30.06 17.48
N ASN A 44 2.08 -29.98 16.15
CA ASN A 44 2.62 -31.02 15.26
C ASN A 44 3.87 -30.63 14.46
N GLY A 45 4.67 -29.68 14.92
CA GLY A 45 5.98 -29.38 14.26
C GLY A 45 5.89 -28.97 12.79
N GLY A 46 4.70 -28.63 12.29
CA GLY A 46 4.42 -28.26 10.93
C GLY A 46 3.66 -26.93 10.82
N GLY A 47 3.83 -26.05 11.81
CA GLY A 47 3.26 -24.71 11.75
C GLY A 47 3.80 -23.89 10.58
N GLU A 48 3.01 -22.91 10.11
CA GLU A 48 3.43 -22.02 9.03
C GLU A 48 4.54 -21.04 9.46
N PHE A 49 4.70 -20.80 10.79
CA PHE A 49 5.65 -19.84 11.36
C PHE A 49 6.71 -20.52 12.24
N ASN A 50 7.54 -21.35 11.62
CA ASN A 50 8.64 -22.03 12.31
C ASN A 50 9.86 -21.12 12.57
N THR A 51 9.95 -20.01 11.87
CA THR A 51 11.06 -19.06 11.96
C THR A 51 10.57 -17.60 12.01
N TYR A 52 11.38 -16.73 12.59
CA TYR A 52 11.13 -15.28 12.56
C TYR A 52 10.96 -14.77 11.14
N THR A 53 11.72 -15.30 10.19
CA THR A 53 11.65 -14.87 8.78
C THR A 53 10.29 -15.17 8.17
N GLU A 54 9.72 -16.36 8.42
CA GLU A 54 8.40 -16.76 7.92
C GLU A 54 7.29 -15.88 8.52
N MET A 55 7.37 -15.62 9.84
CA MET A 55 6.43 -14.71 10.51
C MET A 55 6.47 -13.30 9.92
N LEU A 56 7.67 -12.74 9.73
CA LEU A 56 7.85 -11.40 9.14
C LEU A 56 7.38 -11.36 7.68
N GLU A 57 7.62 -12.42 6.90
CA GLU A 57 7.11 -12.52 5.54
C GLU A 57 5.58 -12.51 5.48
N GLY A 58 4.93 -13.27 6.36
CA GLY A 58 3.47 -13.24 6.50
C GLY A 58 2.94 -11.86 6.86
N LEU A 59 3.61 -11.17 7.80
CA LEU A 59 3.30 -9.80 8.17
C LEU A 59 3.38 -8.85 6.97
N TYR A 60 4.48 -8.86 6.22
CA TYR A 60 4.70 -7.97 5.08
C TYR A 60 3.64 -8.18 3.98
N ILE A 61 3.20 -9.42 3.76
CA ILE A 61 2.11 -9.72 2.82
C ILE A 61 0.80 -9.09 3.31
N LEU A 62 0.43 -9.26 4.56
CA LEU A 62 -0.81 -8.72 5.13
C LEU A 62 -0.84 -7.20 5.10
N VAL A 63 0.24 -6.55 5.51
CA VAL A 63 0.39 -5.10 5.46
C VAL A 63 0.27 -4.61 4.02
N LYS A 64 0.99 -5.21 3.10
CA LYS A 64 0.95 -4.89 1.66
C LYS A 64 -0.46 -4.98 1.09
N VAL A 65 -1.13 -6.11 1.27
CA VAL A 65 -2.51 -6.33 0.77
C VAL A 65 -3.45 -5.26 1.32
N THR A 66 -3.41 -5.05 2.63
CA THR A 66 -4.29 -4.08 3.30
C THR A 66 -4.05 -2.66 2.80
N PHE A 67 -2.80 -2.22 2.74
CA PHE A 67 -2.50 -0.83 2.37
C PHE A 67 -2.60 -0.54 0.88
N VAL A 68 -2.41 -1.52 -0.01
CA VAL A 68 -2.70 -1.34 -1.45
C VAL A 68 -4.20 -1.18 -1.69
N VAL A 69 -5.05 -1.94 -0.99
CA VAL A 69 -6.49 -1.74 -1.03
C VAL A 69 -6.86 -0.39 -0.44
N PHE A 70 -6.26 -0.01 0.69
CA PHE A 70 -6.48 1.30 1.31
C PHE A 70 -6.05 2.45 0.38
N ALA A 71 -4.92 2.32 -0.32
CA ALA A 71 -4.46 3.27 -1.33
C ALA A 71 -5.50 3.47 -2.44
N SER A 72 -6.15 2.40 -2.90
CA SER A 72 -7.21 2.48 -3.92
C SER A 72 -8.45 3.22 -3.41
N VAL A 73 -8.78 3.11 -2.12
CA VAL A 73 -9.86 3.87 -1.48
C VAL A 73 -9.50 5.36 -1.41
N VAL A 74 -8.28 5.68 -0.99
CA VAL A 74 -7.78 7.07 -0.95
C VAL A 74 -7.79 7.68 -2.36
N LEU A 75 -7.30 6.94 -3.34
CA LEU A 75 -7.24 7.32 -4.74
C LEU A 75 -8.65 7.54 -5.32
N SER A 76 -9.59 6.66 -5.00
CA SER A 76 -10.99 6.81 -5.39
C SER A 76 -11.58 8.09 -4.85
N LYS A 77 -11.37 8.39 -3.57
CA LYS A 77 -11.88 9.59 -2.92
C LYS A 77 -11.24 10.87 -3.45
N LEU A 78 -9.93 10.85 -3.73
CA LEU A 78 -9.19 12.05 -4.18
C LEU A 78 -9.39 12.33 -5.66
N VAL A 79 -9.57 11.29 -6.49
CA VAL A 79 -9.59 11.42 -7.95
C VAL A 79 -10.93 11.00 -8.54
N ILE A 80 -11.37 9.75 -8.29
CA ILE A 80 -12.50 9.17 -9.01
C ILE A 80 -13.82 9.85 -8.65
N ASP A 81 -14.04 10.18 -7.37
CA ASP A 81 -15.27 10.85 -6.92
C ASP A 81 -15.42 12.24 -7.56
N GLU A 82 -14.34 12.97 -7.78
CA GLU A 82 -14.40 14.27 -8.46
C GLU A 82 -14.77 14.12 -9.94
N TYR A 83 -14.29 13.05 -10.61
CA TYR A 83 -14.69 12.73 -11.98
C TYR A 83 -16.14 12.27 -12.08
N LYS A 84 -16.58 11.44 -11.13
CA LYS A 84 -17.94 10.91 -11.08
C LYS A 84 -18.97 12.01 -10.84
N ASN A 85 -18.68 12.96 -9.97
CA ASN A 85 -19.59 14.03 -9.57
C ASN A 85 -19.49 15.27 -10.45
N ASN A 86 -18.72 15.25 -11.53
CA ASN A 86 -18.45 16.39 -12.43
C ASN A 86 -17.90 17.65 -11.70
N THR A 87 -17.50 17.53 -10.43
CA THR A 87 -16.92 18.65 -9.67
C THR A 87 -15.54 19.06 -10.21
N ILE A 88 -14.95 18.21 -11.03
CA ILE A 88 -13.68 18.51 -11.72
C ILE A 88 -13.83 19.72 -12.67
N THR A 89 -15.00 19.95 -13.25
CA THR A 89 -15.27 21.12 -14.10
C THR A 89 -15.19 22.45 -13.34
N LEU A 90 -15.61 22.47 -12.08
CA LEU A 90 -15.49 23.64 -11.20
C LEU A 90 -14.02 23.93 -10.84
N LEU A 91 -13.19 22.89 -10.70
CA LEU A 91 -11.76 23.03 -10.46
C LEU A 91 -11.01 23.59 -11.67
N PHE A 92 -11.58 23.45 -12.87
CA PHE A 92 -11.01 23.97 -14.11
C PHE A 92 -11.25 25.47 -14.33
N MET A 93 -12.10 26.10 -13.54
CA MET A 93 -12.25 27.57 -13.54
C MET A 93 -11.06 28.28 -12.87
N TYR A 94 -10.22 27.56 -12.13
CA TYR A 94 -8.99 28.10 -11.59
C TYR A 94 -7.85 28.09 -12.62
N PRO A 95 -6.94 29.07 -12.63
CA PRO A 95 -5.82 29.16 -13.59
C PRO A 95 -4.68 28.19 -13.24
N ILE A 96 -5.00 26.92 -13.00
CA ILE A 96 -4.04 25.86 -12.68
C ILE A 96 -4.18 24.75 -13.71
N SER A 97 -3.05 24.28 -14.29
CA SER A 97 -3.09 23.21 -15.26
C SER A 97 -3.61 21.89 -14.63
N ARG A 98 -4.53 21.24 -15.32
CA ARG A 98 -5.17 19.96 -14.91
C ARG A 98 -4.14 18.89 -14.54
N LYS A 99 -3.06 18.81 -15.33
CA LYS A 99 -1.96 17.87 -15.09
C LYS A 99 -1.26 18.10 -13.75
N LYS A 100 -1.05 19.36 -13.35
CA LYS A 100 -0.42 19.68 -12.06
C LYS A 100 -1.30 19.31 -10.88
N LEU A 101 -2.62 19.50 -10.99
CA LEU A 101 -3.57 19.15 -9.94
C LEU A 101 -3.64 17.63 -9.73
N LEU A 102 -3.82 16.87 -10.82
CA LEU A 102 -3.86 15.41 -10.76
C LEU A 102 -2.51 14.81 -10.33
N GLY A 103 -1.40 15.36 -10.82
CA GLY A 103 -0.07 14.97 -10.38
C GLY A 103 0.13 15.16 -8.87
N ALA A 104 -0.36 16.27 -8.31
CA ALA A 104 -0.31 16.49 -6.85
C ALA A 104 -1.09 15.42 -6.09
N LYS A 105 -2.28 15.03 -6.56
CA LYS A 105 -3.10 13.97 -5.92
C LYS A 105 -2.42 12.61 -5.98
N ILE A 106 -1.81 12.25 -7.10
CA ILE A 106 -1.07 10.99 -7.24
C ILE A 106 0.13 10.96 -6.30
N ILE A 107 0.87 12.07 -6.19
CA ILE A 107 1.99 12.18 -5.24
C ILE A 107 1.51 11.99 -3.80
N ILE A 108 0.35 12.57 -3.44
CA ILE A 108 -0.24 12.38 -2.11
C ILE A 108 -0.52 10.90 -1.85
N VAL A 109 -1.18 10.20 -2.78
CA VAL A 109 -1.50 8.78 -2.62
C VAL A 109 -0.24 7.94 -2.52
N PHE A 110 0.74 8.19 -3.39
CA PHE A 110 2.01 7.48 -3.39
C PHE A 110 2.75 7.63 -2.05
N LEU A 111 2.96 8.88 -1.59
CA LEU A 111 3.65 9.15 -0.34
C LEU A 111 2.88 8.63 0.87
N PHE A 112 1.55 8.78 0.87
CA PHE A 112 0.70 8.26 1.93
C PHE A 112 0.84 6.74 2.06
N THR A 113 0.75 6.01 0.94
CA THR A 113 0.88 4.55 0.94
C THR A 113 2.26 4.11 1.36
N LEU A 114 3.31 4.74 0.79
CA LEU A 114 4.70 4.45 1.12
C LEU A 114 4.97 4.60 2.62
N LEU A 115 4.59 5.75 3.19
CA LEU A 115 4.79 6.02 4.61
C LEU A 115 3.95 5.10 5.50
N SER A 116 2.69 4.83 5.12
CA SER A 116 1.82 3.94 5.89
C SER A 116 2.34 2.52 5.94
N VAL A 117 2.79 1.94 4.81
CA VAL A 117 3.39 0.60 4.78
C VAL A 117 4.68 0.58 5.58
N PHE A 118 5.61 1.50 5.30
CA PHE A 118 6.91 1.54 5.96
C PHE A 118 6.81 1.64 7.49
N ILE A 119 5.96 2.55 7.98
CA ILE A 119 5.77 2.75 9.43
C ILE A 119 5.06 1.54 10.04
N SER A 120 4.06 0.97 9.35
CA SER A 120 3.31 -0.18 9.85
C SER A 120 4.18 -1.42 9.97
N ASP A 121 4.99 -1.71 8.96
CA ASP A 121 5.90 -2.86 8.97
C ASP A 121 6.92 -2.74 10.11
N ILE A 122 7.55 -1.58 10.28
CA ILE A 122 8.51 -1.36 11.39
C ILE A 122 7.81 -1.49 12.75
N LEU A 123 6.64 -0.86 12.91
CA LEU A 123 5.96 -0.82 14.18
C LEU A 123 5.46 -2.21 14.59
N ILE A 124 4.81 -2.93 13.66
CA ILE A 124 4.25 -4.25 13.97
C ILE A 124 5.36 -5.27 14.15
N SER A 125 6.41 -5.27 13.31
CA SER A 125 7.55 -6.19 13.48
C SER A 125 8.26 -5.96 14.81
N ALA A 126 8.49 -4.71 15.22
CA ALA A 126 9.10 -4.41 16.51
C ALA A 126 8.24 -4.89 17.69
N LEU A 127 6.91 -4.72 17.61
CA LEU A 127 5.98 -5.21 18.64
C LEU A 127 5.96 -6.74 18.69
N LEU A 128 5.89 -7.44 17.55
CA LEU A 128 5.89 -8.90 17.50
C LEU A 128 7.20 -9.50 18.06
N ILE A 129 8.34 -8.94 17.65
CA ILE A 129 9.65 -9.35 18.18
C ILE A 129 9.72 -9.08 19.69
N GLY A 130 9.25 -7.92 20.14
CA GLY A 130 9.20 -7.57 21.56
C GLY A 130 8.35 -8.54 22.37
N ILE A 131 7.16 -8.90 21.90
CA ILE A 131 6.29 -9.89 22.57
C ILE A 131 6.94 -11.26 22.58
N ASN A 132 7.51 -11.70 21.45
CA ASN A 132 8.12 -13.03 21.37
C ASN A 132 9.36 -13.15 22.29
N SER A 133 10.05 -12.06 22.61
CA SER A 133 11.15 -12.08 23.59
C SER A 133 10.70 -12.45 25.01
N PHE A 134 9.41 -12.27 25.33
CA PHE A 134 8.81 -12.65 26.60
C PHE A 134 8.09 -14.00 26.52
N THR A 135 7.42 -14.30 25.43
CA THR A 135 6.57 -15.49 25.28
C THR A 135 7.32 -16.70 24.75
N HIS A 136 8.42 -16.50 24.02
CA HIS A 136 9.24 -17.55 23.39
C HIS A 136 8.42 -18.52 22.54
N VAL A 137 7.36 -18.04 21.90
CA VAL A 137 6.46 -18.85 21.06
C VAL A 137 7.16 -19.32 19.79
N ILE A 138 7.91 -18.43 19.15
CA ILE A 138 8.67 -18.76 17.93
C ILE A 138 10.10 -19.10 18.33
N PRO A 139 10.61 -20.31 17.98
CA PRO A 139 11.98 -20.69 18.27
C PRO A 139 12.98 -19.88 17.42
N GLY A 140 14.13 -19.56 17.99
CA GLY A 140 15.22 -18.83 17.35
C GLY A 140 15.46 -17.46 17.96
N GLN A 141 16.53 -16.83 17.54
CA GLN A 141 16.89 -15.45 17.91
C GLN A 141 17.10 -14.64 16.62
N LEU A 142 16.59 -13.42 16.62
CA LEU A 142 16.86 -12.51 15.53
C LEU A 142 18.32 -12.06 15.64
N GLU A 143 19.15 -12.47 14.68
CA GLU A 143 20.54 -12.01 14.65
C GLU A 143 20.56 -10.50 14.37
N LEU A 144 21.25 -9.74 15.23
CA LEU A 144 21.43 -8.30 15.06
C LEU A 144 22.05 -7.92 13.69
N THR A 145 22.80 -8.84 13.11
CA THR A 145 23.38 -8.73 11.76
C THR A 145 22.35 -8.74 10.64
N ALA A 146 21.16 -9.29 10.86
CA ALA A 146 20.08 -9.36 9.87
C ALA A 146 19.23 -8.07 9.81
N ILE A 147 19.24 -7.24 10.86
CA ILE A 147 18.39 -6.03 10.96
C ILE A 147 18.56 -5.07 9.76
N PRO A 148 19.77 -4.72 9.28
CA PRO A 148 19.90 -3.82 8.12
C PRO A 148 19.25 -4.40 6.85
N GLY A 149 19.33 -5.72 6.66
CA GLY A 149 18.69 -6.41 5.54
C GLY A 149 17.17 -6.33 5.61
N GLU A 150 16.59 -6.53 6.80
CA GLU A 150 15.14 -6.42 7.01
C GLU A 150 14.63 -4.99 6.79
N VAL A 151 15.34 -3.98 7.26
CA VAL A 151 14.95 -2.57 7.01
C VAL A 151 15.00 -2.24 5.51
N ALA A 152 16.00 -2.73 4.78
CA ALA A 152 16.07 -2.55 3.33
C ALA A 152 14.91 -3.26 2.62
N ARG A 153 14.52 -4.45 3.07
CA ARG A 153 13.38 -5.21 2.58
C ARG A 153 12.06 -4.47 2.81
N ILE A 154 11.82 -3.98 4.03
CA ILE A 154 10.66 -3.15 4.37
C ILE A 154 10.59 -1.92 3.45
N GLY A 155 11.72 -1.25 3.22
CA GLY A 155 11.78 -0.12 2.29
C GLY A 155 11.40 -0.50 0.85
N ALA A 156 11.90 -1.63 0.35
CA ALA A 156 11.56 -2.14 -0.98
C ALA A 156 10.08 -2.50 -1.09
N ASP A 157 9.51 -3.14 -0.07
CA ASP A 157 8.09 -3.50 -0.02
C ASP A 157 7.18 -2.26 0.04
N ALA A 158 7.58 -1.23 0.78
CA ALA A 158 6.84 0.04 0.82
C ALA A 158 6.83 0.74 -0.55
N ILE A 159 7.96 0.77 -1.26
CA ILE A 159 8.06 1.32 -2.62
C ILE A 159 7.20 0.51 -3.58
N TYR A 160 7.24 -0.81 -3.49
CA TYR A 160 6.43 -1.73 -4.29
C TYR A 160 4.93 -1.50 -4.09
N ALA A 161 4.48 -1.48 -2.83
CA ALA A 161 3.08 -1.25 -2.47
C ALA A 161 2.57 0.12 -2.95
N ALA A 162 3.38 1.17 -2.80
CA ALA A 162 3.04 2.51 -3.26
C ALA A 162 2.89 2.57 -4.79
N GLY A 163 3.74 1.86 -5.54
CA GLY A 163 3.66 1.79 -6.99
C GLY A 163 2.45 1.01 -7.48
N ILE A 164 2.26 -0.21 -6.98
CA ILE A 164 1.10 -1.05 -7.34
C ILE A 164 -0.22 -0.36 -6.96
N GLY A 165 -0.26 0.34 -5.84
CA GLY A 165 -1.43 1.11 -5.40
C GLY A 165 -1.90 2.19 -6.38
N LEU A 166 -1.05 2.60 -7.34
CA LEU A 166 -1.42 3.54 -8.40
C LEU A 166 -2.02 2.89 -9.65
N ILE A 167 -1.81 1.60 -9.89
CA ILE A 167 -2.31 0.90 -11.08
C ILE A 167 -3.83 0.99 -11.23
N PRO A 168 -4.63 0.85 -10.16
CA PRO A 168 -6.09 0.96 -10.23
C PRO A 168 -6.60 2.31 -10.75
N LEU A 169 -5.76 3.36 -10.71
CA LEU A 169 -6.11 4.69 -11.24
C LEU A 169 -6.57 4.62 -12.69
N TYR A 170 -5.86 3.88 -13.53
CA TYR A 170 -6.17 3.79 -14.96
C TYR A 170 -7.58 3.26 -15.21
N ILE A 171 -7.93 2.16 -14.53
CA ILE A 171 -9.25 1.52 -14.68
C ILE A 171 -10.34 2.38 -14.03
N GLY A 172 -10.05 2.94 -12.86
CA GLY A 172 -10.96 3.81 -12.13
C GLY A 172 -11.35 5.05 -12.91
N MET A 173 -10.38 5.73 -13.52
CA MET A 173 -10.63 6.90 -14.36
C MET A 173 -11.39 6.56 -15.65
N ARG A 174 -11.07 5.41 -16.28
CA ARG A 174 -11.74 4.98 -17.51
C ARG A 174 -13.19 4.60 -17.27
N LYS A 175 -13.47 3.89 -16.14
CA LYS A 175 -14.83 3.45 -15.78
C LYS A 175 -15.61 4.48 -14.93
N LYS A 176 -14.95 5.54 -14.44
CA LYS A 176 -15.52 6.54 -13.50
C LYS A 176 -16.21 5.85 -12.32
N SER A 177 -15.63 4.76 -11.81
CA SER A 177 -16.28 3.88 -10.84
C SER A 177 -15.33 3.54 -9.69
N VAL A 178 -15.75 3.90 -8.47
CA VAL A 178 -15.04 3.57 -7.22
C VAL A 178 -14.93 2.06 -7.00
N PRO A 179 -16.02 1.26 -7.12
CA PRO A 179 -15.94 -0.18 -6.97
C PRO A 179 -14.96 -0.84 -7.95
N ALA A 180 -14.93 -0.38 -9.22
CA ALA A 180 -14.00 -0.91 -10.20
C ALA A 180 -12.54 -0.66 -9.81
N THR A 181 -12.24 0.49 -9.19
CA THR A 181 -10.89 0.81 -8.70
C THR A 181 -10.48 -0.12 -7.58
N ILE A 182 -11.37 -0.35 -6.59
CA ILE A 182 -11.10 -1.22 -5.45
C ILE A 182 -10.93 -2.68 -5.89
N VAL A 183 -11.84 -3.20 -6.74
CA VAL A 183 -11.73 -4.56 -7.26
C VAL A 183 -10.43 -4.77 -8.02
N THR A 184 -10.03 -3.78 -8.83
CA THR A 184 -8.75 -3.84 -9.54
C THR A 184 -7.57 -3.92 -8.60
N SER A 185 -7.55 -3.16 -7.49
CA SER A 185 -6.46 -3.22 -6.52
C SER A 185 -6.36 -4.58 -5.84
N VAL A 186 -7.50 -5.18 -5.48
CA VAL A 186 -7.56 -6.52 -4.87
C VAL A 186 -7.00 -7.56 -5.84
N LEU A 187 -7.40 -7.50 -7.12
CA LEU A 187 -6.89 -8.44 -8.13
C LEU A 187 -5.38 -8.30 -8.34
N PHE A 188 -4.89 -7.06 -8.48
CA PHE A 188 -3.46 -6.84 -8.70
C PHE A 188 -2.61 -7.23 -7.50
N VAL A 189 -3.02 -6.90 -6.28
CA VAL A 189 -2.27 -7.28 -5.09
C VAL A 189 -2.36 -8.79 -4.85
N GLY A 190 -3.52 -9.43 -5.10
CA GLY A 190 -3.67 -10.87 -5.00
C GLY A 190 -2.72 -11.62 -5.93
N VAL A 191 -2.69 -11.25 -7.21
CA VAL A 191 -1.75 -11.85 -8.18
C VAL A 191 -0.30 -11.58 -7.80
N SER A 192 0.03 -10.38 -7.35
CA SER A 192 1.41 -10.01 -7.02
C SER A 192 1.92 -10.58 -5.69
N SER A 193 1.01 -10.97 -4.80
CA SER A 193 1.35 -11.62 -3.53
C SER A 193 1.32 -13.16 -3.62
N SER A 194 0.89 -13.70 -4.77
CA SER A 194 0.87 -15.15 -4.99
C SER A 194 2.27 -15.71 -5.12
N ASP A 195 2.47 -16.88 -4.54
CA ASP A 195 3.70 -17.65 -4.62
C ASP A 195 3.68 -18.51 -5.88
N PHE A 196 4.54 -18.23 -6.85
CA PHE A 196 4.68 -19.03 -8.07
C PHE A 196 5.85 -20.00 -7.93
N GLY A 197 5.57 -21.22 -7.45
CA GLY A 197 6.57 -22.28 -7.41
C GLY A 197 7.74 -22.01 -6.46
N GLY A 198 7.51 -21.37 -5.30
CA GLY A 198 8.56 -20.99 -4.35
C GLY A 198 9.27 -19.68 -4.68
N PHE A 199 8.85 -19.00 -5.75
CA PHE A 199 9.45 -17.73 -6.16
C PHE A 199 8.48 -16.57 -5.83
N ARG A 200 8.79 -15.82 -4.77
CA ARG A 200 8.05 -14.61 -4.43
C ARG A 200 8.65 -13.41 -5.16
N MET A 201 7.85 -12.81 -6.05
CA MET A 201 8.29 -11.64 -6.83
C MET A 201 8.69 -10.46 -5.95
N SER A 202 8.10 -10.32 -4.76
CA SER A 202 8.39 -9.22 -3.84
C SER A 202 9.76 -9.32 -3.14
N ASN A 203 10.40 -10.49 -3.13
CA ASN A 203 11.68 -10.68 -2.43
C ASN A 203 12.88 -10.09 -3.18
N LEU A 204 12.70 -9.74 -4.45
CA LEU A 204 13.75 -9.11 -5.25
C LEU A 204 13.55 -7.59 -5.32
N VAL A 205 14.45 -6.83 -4.73
CA VAL A 205 14.43 -5.36 -4.74
C VAL A 205 14.30 -4.80 -6.16
N GLY A 206 14.95 -5.43 -7.14
CA GLY A 206 14.83 -5.03 -8.55
C GLY A 206 13.42 -5.17 -9.11
N VAL A 207 12.69 -6.23 -8.74
CA VAL A 207 11.30 -6.45 -9.13
C VAL A 207 10.39 -5.42 -8.47
N SER A 208 10.62 -5.10 -7.21
CA SER A 208 9.89 -4.08 -6.48
C SER A 208 10.00 -2.71 -7.14
N ILE A 209 11.20 -2.32 -7.53
CA ILE A 209 11.45 -1.06 -8.25
C ILE A 209 10.77 -1.07 -9.63
N PHE A 210 10.86 -2.18 -10.37
CA PHE A 210 10.23 -2.31 -11.70
C PHE A 210 8.71 -2.14 -11.63
N PHE A 211 8.03 -2.83 -10.72
CA PHE A 211 6.57 -2.69 -10.54
C PHE A 211 6.16 -1.31 -10.04
N SER A 212 6.97 -0.69 -9.19
CA SER A 212 6.75 0.69 -8.76
C SER A 212 6.85 1.67 -9.93
N LEU A 213 7.86 1.54 -10.79
CA LEU A 213 8.00 2.36 -11.99
C LEU A 213 6.86 2.14 -12.98
N LEU A 214 6.40 0.88 -13.15
CA LEU A 214 5.22 0.56 -13.94
C LEU A 214 3.97 1.26 -13.41
N GLY A 215 3.73 1.22 -12.10
CA GLY A 215 2.58 1.91 -11.49
C GLY A 215 2.62 3.42 -11.72
N VAL A 216 3.77 4.04 -11.52
CA VAL A 216 3.98 5.47 -11.78
C VAL A 216 3.80 5.79 -13.27
N ALA A 217 4.32 4.97 -14.18
CA ALA A 217 4.16 5.14 -15.63
C ALA A 217 2.68 5.05 -16.05
N ILE A 218 1.93 4.08 -15.54
CA ILE A 218 0.49 3.92 -15.79
C ILE A 218 -0.27 5.14 -15.26
N ALA A 219 0.06 5.62 -14.07
CA ALA A 219 -0.53 6.82 -13.50
C ALA A 219 -0.23 8.06 -14.35
N TYR A 220 1.00 8.21 -14.84
CA TYR A 220 1.38 9.29 -15.77
C TYR A 220 0.62 9.22 -17.09
N LEU A 221 0.52 8.04 -17.71
CA LEU A 221 -0.24 7.82 -18.93
C LEU A 221 -1.73 8.16 -18.76
N SER A 222 -2.30 7.87 -17.58
CA SER A 222 -3.68 8.22 -17.23
C SER A 222 -3.92 9.73 -17.25
N ILE A 223 -2.91 10.52 -16.85
CA ILE A 223 -3.00 11.99 -16.84
C ILE A 223 -2.74 12.60 -18.22
N ARG A 224 -1.83 12.01 -18.99
CA ARG A 224 -1.39 12.58 -20.28
C ARG A 224 -2.54 12.81 -21.27
N ASN A 225 -3.50 11.88 -21.33
CA ASN A 225 -4.58 11.88 -22.30
C ASN A 225 -5.83 12.68 -21.89
N ILE A 226 -5.82 13.31 -20.71
CA ILE A 226 -7.01 14.01 -20.19
C ILE A 226 -7.31 15.28 -20.96
N GLU A 227 -6.29 16.03 -21.39
CA GLU A 227 -6.47 17.27 -22.15
C GLU A 227 -7.02 17.04 -23.56
N GLN A 228 -6.86 15.84 -24.13
CA GLN A 228 -7.30 15.52 -25.48
C GLN A 228 -8.74 15.00 -25.56
N LYS A 229 -9.30 14.48 -24.46
CA LYS A 229 -10.65 13.87 -24.44
C LYS A 229 -11.79 14.86 -24.22
N ASP A 230 -11.50 16.07 -23.77
CA ASP A 230 -12.51 17.09 -23.48
C ASP A 230 -12.72 18.07 -24.65
N ILE A 231 -12.09 17.83 -25.81
CA ILE A 231 -12.22 18.67 -27.03
C ILE A 231 -13.11 17.96 -28.11
N ALA A 232 -13.52 16.73 -27.83
CA ALA A 232 -14.45 15.95 -28.65
C ALA A 232 -15.76 15.72 -27.89
#